data_a6841c44148655aeb22a4c17af39e5aa
#
_entry.id   a6841c44148655aeb22a4c17af39e5aa
#
_cell.length_a   1.000
_cell.length_b   1.000
_cell.length_c   1.000
_cell.angle_alpha   90.00
_cell.angle_beta   90.00
_cell.angle_gamma   90.00
#
_symmetry.space_group_name_H-M   'P 1'
#
loop_
_entity.id
_entity.type
_entity.pdbx_description
1 polymer ?
#
loop_
_entity_poly.entity_id
_entity_poly.type
_entity_poly.pdbx_seq_one_letter_code
_entity_poly.pdbx_strand_id
1 'polypeptide(L)'
;MHGRAPSIVGVIGAGTMGAGIAQVAIEHGHETVLHDVDAAAIERGRARVREGLARRAGRLGLDADSIDDWVDGRLALLRDAPTIDALAAEAGLVIEAAAEDLGLKQTIFRSLGVAAAPDAILATNTSALSVAALAVVSGRAGHVVGLHFFNPAPVMALVELVVTEATLPAVADRAEALIAGWDKTVVRCADSPGFIVNRVHRPFTIEALRMLEAGEASVERIDAAMRADGFPMGPFELMDLVGIDVNLAAARAVWDGLGRPDRLRPSPIQERLVADGRLGRKSGTGFYVHGSDGRPTGVSADFATPDPGTVDEAAVRDRILGAVRAEARLVAESGLATEDDIAIALRLGAGHPRSPFD
;
A
#
# COMPACT_ATOMS: atom_id res chain seq x y z
N MET A 1 -14.90 21.88 19.80
CA MET A 1 -13.47 22.19 20.04
C MET A 1 -12.70 21.37 19.00
N HIS A 2 -12.16 21.99 17.97
CA HIS A 2 -11.29 21.31 17.00
C HIS A 2 -9.97 21.03 17.72
N GLY A 3 -9.70 19.76 17.98
CA GLY A 3 -8.44 19.34 18.59
C GLY A 3 -7.29 19.85 17.74
N ARG A 4 -6.31 20.48 18.37
CA ARG A 4 -5.06 20.90 17.75
C ARG A 4 -4.43 19.69 17.06
N ALA A 5 -3.98 19.84 15.81
CA ALA A 5 -3.23 18.79 15.12
C ALA A 5 -2.07 18.33 16.02
N PRO A 6 -1.75 17.03 16.09
CA PRO A 6 -0.63 16.55 16.91
C PRO A 6 0.64 17.26 16.46
N SER A 7 1.37 17.80 17.42
CA SER A 7 2.64 18.48 17.14
C SER A 7 3.76 17.49 16.83
N ILE A 8 3.66 16.26 17.34
CA ILE A 8 4.67 15.21 17.20
C ILE A 8 4.06 13.96 16.60
N VAL A 9 4.72 13.42 15.57
CA VAL A 9 4.37 12.17 14.89
C VAL A 9 5.41 11.12 15.24
N GLY A 10 4.99 9.98 15.77
CA GLY A 10 5.84 8.83 16.02
C GLY A 10 5.75 7.83 14.85
N VAL A 11 6.88 7.33 14.36
CA VAL A 11 6.92 6.29 13.34
C VAL A 11 7.74 5.11 13.85
N ILE A 12 7.14 3.93 13.89
CA ILE A 12 7.77 2.68 14.31
C ILE A 12 8.07 1.83 13.08
N GLY A 13 9.35 1.51 12.89
CA GLY A 13 9.88 0.85 11.71
C GLY A 13 10.54 1.85 10.76
N ALA A 14 11.86 1.71 10.53
CA ALA A 14 12.68 2.57 9.67
C ALA A 14 12.89 1.97 8.26
N GLY A 15 12.04 1.03 7.87
CA GLY A 15 12.01 0.44 6.53
C GLY A 15 11.56 1.43 5.45
N THR A 16 11.32 0.93 4.25
CA THR A 16 10.90 1.77 3.10
C THR A 16 9.63 2.57 3.40
N MET A 17 8.61 1.93 3.99
CA MET A 17 7.35 2.62 4.28
C MET A 17 7.51 3.61 5.43
N GLY A 18 8.10 3.20 6.56
CA GLY A 18 8.28 4.10 7.71
C GLY A 18 9.14 5.31 7.40
N ALA A 19 10.26 5.14 6.69
CA ALA A 19 11.07 6.26 6.23
C ALA A 19 10.29 7.20 5.29
N GLY A 20 9.48 6.63 4.36
CA GLY A 20 8.62 7.43 3.48
C GLY A 20 7.52 8.20 4.23
N ILE A 21 6.91 7.59 5.24
CA ILE A 21 5.89 8.24 6.10
C ILE A 21 6.53 9.35 6.94
N ALA A 22 7.70 9.09 7.54
CA ALA A 22 8.46 10.09 8.28
C ALA A 22 8.84 11.28 7.38
N GLN A 23 9.28 11.02 6.14
CA GLN A 23 9.53 12.06 5.14
C GLN A 23 8.29 12.94 4.92
N VAL A 24 7.14 12.34 4.67
CA VAL A 24 5.88 13.08 4.44
C VAL A 24 5.54 13.94 5.65
N ALA A 25 5.67 13.42 6.87
CA ALA A 25 5.37 14.17 8.10
C ALA A 25 6.26 15.40 8.25
N ILE A 26 7.59 15.26 8.08
CA ILE A 26 8.53 16.41 8.20
C ILE A 26 8.42 17.39 7.02
N GLU A 27 8.03 16.95 5.82
CA GLU A 27 7.71 17.85 4.70
C GLU A 27 6.56 18.79 5.04
N HIS A 28 5.62 18.34 5.88
CA HIS A 28 4.46 19.12 6.33
C HIS A 28 4.65 19.78 7.70
N GLY A 29 5.93 19.86 8.15
CA GLY A 29 6.31 20.64 9.34
C GLY A 29 6.05 19.97 10.67
N HIS A 30 5.80 18.66 10.71
CA HIS A 30 5.65 17.92 11.96
C HIS A 30 7.00 17.49 12.51
N GLU A 31 7.24 17.77 13.79
CA GLU A 31 8.30 17.07 14.52
C GLU A 31 8.00 15.56 14.47
N THR A 32 8.98 14.77 14.06
CA THR A 32 8.81 13.35 13.82
C THR A 32 9.85 12.54 14.58
N VAL A 33 9.40 11.51 15.27
CA VAL A 33 10.23 10.61 16.06
C VAL A 33 10.22 9.24 15.41
N LEU A 34 11.41 8.77 15.02
CA LEU A 34 11.58 7.48 14.36
C LEU A 34 12.16 6.46 15.34
N HIS A 35 11.62 5.26 15.34
CA HIS A 35 12.13 4.13 16.11
C HIS A 35 12.24 2.89 15.26
N ASP A 36 13.33 2.16 15.44
CA ASP A 36 13.49 0.77 14.97
C ASP A 36 14.32 0.01 16.03
N VAL A 37 14.18 -1.31 16.08
CA VAL A 37 14.97 -2.17 16.98
C VAL A 37 16.44 -2.25 16.58
N ASP A 38 16.76 -1.99 15.30
CA ASP A 38 18.10 -2.00 14.74
C ASP A 38 18.58 -0.56 14.46
N ALA A 39 19.62 -0.12 15.14
CA ALA A 39 20.24 1.19 14.93
C ALA A 39 20.70 1.38 13.46
N ALA A 40 21.21 0.33 12.82
CA ALA A 40 21.57 0.41 11.40
C ALA A 40 20.34 0.58 10.49
N ALA A 41 19.17 0.07 10.89
CA ALA A 41 17.92 0.34 10.18
C ALA A 41 17.51 1.80 10.29
N ILE A 42 17.68 2.44 11.46
CA ILE A 42 17.43 3.86 11.65
C ILE A 42 18.34 4.69 10.74
N GLU A 43 19.63 4.40 10.71
CA GLU A 43 20.59 5.11 9.84
C GLU A 43 20.20 4.97 8.35
N ARG A 44 19.89 3.76 7.90
CA ARG A 44 19.39 3.53 6.54
C ARG A 44 18.07 4.25 6.26
N GLY A 45 17.18 4.31 7.25
CA GLY A 45 15.92 5.05 7.17
C GLY A 45 16.15 6.54 6.98
N ARG A 46 17.01 7.14 7.81
CA ARG A 46 17.39 8.55 7.71
C ARG A 46 18.05 8.88 6.36
N ALA A 47 18.93 8.01 5.86
CA ALA A 47 19.53 8.17 4.54
C ALA A 47 18.45 8.17 3.43
N ARG A 48 17.47 7.27 3.49
CA ARG A 48 16.33 7.26 2.55
C ARG A 48 15.50 8.54 2.62
N VAL A 49 15.24 9.05 3.83
CA VAL A 49 14.53 10.33 4.02
C VAL A 49 15.32 11.46 3.36
N ARG A 50 16.63 11.58 3.62
CA ARG A 50 17.49 12.60 2.99
C ARG A 50 17.44 12.54 1.47
N GLU A 51 17.63 11.35 0.89
CA GLU A 51 17.56 11.17 -0.55
C GLU A 51 16.17 11.50 -1.12
N GLY A 52 15.11 11.13 -0.41
CA GLY A 52 13.73 11.42 -0.78
C GLY A 52 13.45 12.92 -0.80
N LEU A 53 13.91 13.64 0.23
CA LEU A 53 13.83 15.10 0.33
C LEU A 53 14.61 15.78 -0.81
N ALA A 54 15.84 15.33 -1.10
CA ALA A 54 16.64 15.88 -2.19
C ALA A 54 15.93 15.71 -3.55
N ARG A 55 15.37 14.53 -3.81
CA ARG A 55 14.53 14.29 -5.01
C ARG A 55 13.29 15.21 -5.05
N ARG A 56 12.68 15.47 -3.90
CA ARG A 56 11.52 16.37 -3.79
C ARG A 56 11.94 17.81 -4.09
N ALA A 57 13.04 18.28 -3.49
CA ALA A 57 13.61 19.61 -3.73
C ALA A 57 13.90 19.86 -5.21
N GLY A 58 14.51 18.88 -5.90
CA GLY A 58 14.73 18.95 -7.34
C GLY A 58 13.45 19.06 -8.16
N ARG A 59 12.38 18.33 -7.78
CA ARG A 59 11.05 18.43 -8.42
C ARG A 59 10.36 19.77 -8.17
N LEU A 60 10.67 20.43 -7.06
CA LEU A 60 10.19 21.80 -6.75
C LEU A 60 10.96 22.87 -7.52
N GLY A 61 12.01 22.50 -8.25
CA GLY A 61 12.82 23.42 -9.04
C GLY A 61 13.80 24.26 -8.22
N LEU A 62 14.17 23.81 -7.02
CA LEU A 62 15.21 24.47 -6.22
C LEU A 62 16.57 24.35 -6.92
N ASP A 63 17.37 25.41 -6.86
CA ASP A 63 18.74 25.38 -7.33
C ASP A 63 19.63 24.52 -6.43
N ALA A 64 20.77 24.09 -6.96
CA ALA A 64 21.66 23.15 -6.26
C ALA A 64 22.15 23.68 -4.91
N ASP A 65 22.38 24.98 -4.80
CA ASP A 65 22.88 25.61 -3.57
C ASP A 65 21.81 25.67 -2.47
N SER A 66 20.53 25.71 -2.85
CA SER A 66 19.40 25.77 -1.93
C SER A 66 18.88 24.39 -1.50
N ILE A 67 19.24 23.31 -2.20
CA ILE A 67 18.74 21.95 -1.91
C ILE A 67 19.20 21.48 -0.53
N ASP A 68 20.49 21.62 -0.22
CA ASP A 68 21.04 21.10 1.04
C ASP A 68 20.44 21.83 2.24
N ASP A 69 20.32 23.15 2.21
CA ASP A 69 19.69 23.95 3.27
C ASP A 69 18.21 23.55 3.43
N TRP A 70 17.50 23.32 2.34
CA TRP A 70 16.10 22.90 2.36
C TRP A 70 15.93 21.51 2.96
N VAL A 71 16.81 20.57 2.63
CA VAL A 71 16.85 19.21 3.16
C VAL A 71 17.20 19.21 4.64
N ASP A 72 18.26 19.93 5.03
CA ASP A 72 18.72 19.97 6.42
C ASP A 72 17.70 20.63 7.34
N GLY A 73 17.04 21.70 6.88
CA GLY A 73 15.94 22.33 7.63
C GLY A 73 14.78 21.38 7.93
N ARG A 74 14.48 20.44 7.03
CA ARG A 74 13.44 19.41 7.26
C ARG A 74 13.94 18.26 8.12
N LEU A 75 15.17 17.82 7.88
CA LEU A 75 15.78 16.77 8.71
C LEU A 75 15.96 17.19 10.17
N ALA A 76 16.05 18.48 10.46
CA ALA A 76 16.06 18.99 11.83
C ALA A 76 14.76 18.65 12.59
N LEU A 77 13.66 18.36 11.90
CA LEU A 77 12.41 17.90 12.48
C LEU A 77 12.39 16.40 12.78
N LEU A 78 13.38 15.63 12.29
CA LEU A 78 13.45 14.18 12.46
C LEU A 78 14.47 13.82 13.54
N ARG A 79 14.00 13.18 14.60
CA ARG A 79 14.84 12.63 15.67
C ARG A 79 14.54 11.17 15.92
N ASP A 80 15.43 10.49 16.63
CA ASP A 80 15.31 9.08 16.93
C ASP A 80 14.81 8.87 18.36
N ALA A 81 14.03 7.81 18.59
CA ALA A 81 13.66 7.37 19.92
C ALA A 81 14.39 6.07 20.30
N PRO A 82 14.89 5.93 21.52
CA PRO A 82 15.58 4.71 21.95
C PRO A 82 14.62 3.53 22.15
N THR A 83 13.34 3.80 22.45
CA THR A 83 12.32 2.78 22.71
C THR A 83 10.97 3.21 22.17
N ILE A 84 10.09 2.22 21.94
CA ILE A 84 8.68 2.46 21.59
C ILE A 84 7.98 3.30 22.67
N ASP A 85 8.24 3.03 23.92
CA ASP A 85 7.60 3.74 25.04
C ASP A 85 7.99 5.23 25.07
N ALA A 86 9.28 5.54 24.83
CA ALA A 86 9.74 6.91 24.74
C ALA A 86 9.09 7.68 23.57
N LEU A 87 8.96 7.04 22.41
CA LEU A 87 8.25 7.58 21.25
C LEU A 87 6.77 7.81 21.57
N ALA A 88 6.11 6.81 22.12
CA ALA A 88 4.67 6.83 22.36
C ALA A 88 4.25 7.87 23.40
N ALA A 89 5.08 8.11 24.41
CA ALA A 89 4.80 9.06 25.50
C ALA A 89 4.65 10.51 25.01
N GLU A 90 5.28 10.88 23.90
CA GLU A 90 5.29 12.25 23.38
C GLU A 90 4.51 12.44 22.08
N ALA A 91 4.26 11.36 21.32
CA ALA A 91 3.58 11.43 20.03
C ALA A 91 2.06 11.54 20.18
N GLY A 92 1.47 12.49 19.47
CA GLY A 92 0.01 12.61 19.36
C GLY A 92 -0.60 11.74 18.25
N LEU A 93 0.22 11.31 17.30
CA LEU A 93 -0.08 10.26 16.31
C LEU A 93 1.11 9.30 16.28
N VAL A 94 0.86 8.01 16.45
CA VAL A 94 1.87 6.96 16.24
C VAL A 94 1.46 6.12 15.03
N ILE A 95 2.37 5.97 14.05
CA ILE A 95 2.16 5.13 12.88
C ILE A 95 3.14 3.96 12.93
N GLU A 96 2.62 2.76 13.10
CA GLU A 96 3.39 1.52 13.07
C GLU A 96 3.54 1.06 11.61
N ALA A 97 4.78 0.92 11.15
CA ALA A 97 5.19 0.47 9.82
C ALA A 97 6.32 -0.60 9.88
N ALA A 98 6.28 -1.45 10.91
CA ALA A 98 7.19 -2.59 11.10
C ALA A 98 6.87 -3.74 10.13
N ALA A 99 7.61 -4.86 10.25
CA ALA A 99 7.37 -6.05 9.41
C ALA A 99 5.93 -6.56 9.51
N GLU A 100 5.41 -7.11 8.41
CA GLU A 100 4.02 -7.58 8.29
C GLU A 100 3.85 -8.95 9.00
N ASP A 101 3.97 -8.92 10.32
CA ASP A 101 3.80 -10.04 11.23
C ASP A 101 2.82 -9.68 12.35
N LEU A 102 1.75 -10.45 12.48
CA LEU A 102 0.68 -10.16 13.43
C LEU A 102 1.18 -10.18 14.88
N GLY A 103 2.02 -11.15 15.24
CA GLY A 103 2.53 -11.29 16.61
C GLY A 103 3.44 -10.11 17.01
N LEU A 104 4.31 -9.67 16.09
CA LEU A 104 5.13 -8.49 16.26
C LEU A 104 4.27 -7.24 16.45
N LYS A 105 3.33 -6.99 15.53
CA LYS A 105 2.44 -5.83 15.60
C LYS A 105 1.58 -5.84 16.87
N GLN A 106 1.06 -6.99 17.29
CA GLN A 106 0.35 -7.11 18.57
C GLN A 106 1.23 -6.76 19.76
N THR A 107 2.51 -7.13 19.74
CA THR A 107 3.46 -6.76 20.80
C THR A 107 3.67 -5.25 20.83
N ILE A 108 3.87 -4.63 19.68
CA ILE A 108 3.98 -3.17 19.55
C ILE A 108 2.72 -2.48 20.10
N PHE A 109 1.53 -2.93 19.68
CA PHE A 109 0.27 -2.31 20.10
C PHE A 109 -0.03 -2.47 21.59
N ARG A 110 0.43 -3.55 22.24
CA ARG A 110 0.37 -3.66 23.72
C ARG A 110 1.23 -2.58 24.40
N SER A 111 2.47 -2.36 23.95
CA SER A 111 3.32 -1.28 24.45
C SER A 111 2.69 0.09 24.23
N LEU A 112 2.19 0.35 23.02
CA LEU A 112 1.52 1.61 22.68
C LEU A 112 0.31 1.87 23.57
N GLY A 113 -0.50 0.85 23.85
CA GLY A 113 -1.68 0.96 24.69
C GLY A 113 -1.36 1.46 26.11
N VAL A 114 -0.19 1.10 26.62
CA VAL A 114 0.26 1.50 27.96
C VAL A 114 0.99 2.85 27.94
N ALA A 115 1.88 3.06 26.96
CA ALA A 115 2.83 4.18 26.99
C ALA A 115 2.29 5.46 26.32
N ALA A 116 1.36 5.35 25.37
CA ALA A 116 0.89 6.51 24.61
C ALA A 116 0.02 7.47 25.43
N ALA A 117 0.08 8.76 25.12
CA ALA A 117 -0.76 9.78 25.71
C ALA A 117 -2.27 9.44 25.57
N PRO A 118 -3.13 9.83 26.51
CA PRO A 118 -4.55 9.39 26.53
C PRO A 118 -5.34 9.68 25.24
N ASP A 119 -5.03 10.77 24.56
CA ASP A 119 -5.69 11.23 23.33
C ASP A 119 -4.91 10.90 22.05
N ALA A 120 -3.77 10.20 22.15
CA ALA A 120 -2.97 9.81 21.01
C ALA A 120 -3.74 8.88 20.06
N ILE A 121 -3.56 9.08 18.76
CA ILE A 121 -4.04 8.18 17.71
C ILE A 121 -2.99 7.11 17.49
N LEU A 122 -3.39 5.84 17.56
CA LEU A 122 -2.54 4.69 17.30
C LEU A 122 -2.89 4.11 15.92
N ALA A 123 -1.98 4.20 14.98
CA ALA A 123 -2.22 3.77 13.61
C ALA A 123 -1.30 2.62 13.21
N THR A 124 -1.79 1.71 12.37
CA THR A 124 -0.96 0.70 11.70
C THR A 124 -0.98 0.94 10.19
N ASN A 125 0.17 0.76 9.55
CA ASN A 125 0.30 0.82 8.08
C ASN A 125 0.20 -0.57 7.43
N THR A 126 -0.39 -1.55 8.12
CA THR A 126 -0.60 -2.89 7.55
C THR A 126 -1.37 -2.83 6.24
N SER A 127 -1.08 -3.77 5.33
CA SER A 127 -1.79 -3.91 4.05
C SER A 127 -2.90 -4.97 4.07
N ALA A 128 -2.89 -5.87 5.06
CA ALA A 128 -3.77 -7.03 5.05
C ALA A 128 -4.14 -7.60 6.43
N LEU A 129 -3.41 -7.23 7.49
CA LEU A 129 -3.70 -7.73 8.84
C LEU A 129 -4.89 -6.96 9.45
N SER A 130 -5.66 -7.65 10.29
CA SER A 130 -6.83 -7.05 10.94
C SER A 130 -6.42 -5.92 11.90
N VAL A 131 -6.93 -4.73 11.63
CA VAL A 131 -6.79 -3.54 12.49
C VAL A 131 -7.53 -3.78 13.82
N ALA A 132 -8.68 -4.46 13.78
CA ALA A 132 -9.45 -4.80 14.97
C ALA A 132 -8.67 -5.72 15.92
N ALA A 133 -7.90 -6.69 15.40
CA ALA A 133 -7.06 -7.54 16.22
C ALA A 133 -5.96 -6.76 16.96
N LEU A 134 -5.41 -5.72 16.35
CA LEU A 134 -4.45 -4.81 16.97
C LEU A 134 -5.12 -3.87 17.97
N ALA A 135 -6.31 -3.39 17.63
CA ALA A 135 -7.12 -2.53 18.50
C ALA A 135 -7.44 -3.21 19.83
N VAL A 136 -7.86 -4.48 19.79
CA VAL A 136 -8.18 -5.26 20.99
C VAL A 136 -6.97 -5.39 21.93
N VAL A 137 -5.79 -5.76 21.40
CA VAL A 137 -4.61 -6.00 22.24
C VAL A 137 -3.98 -4.72 22.79
N SER A 138 -4.27 -3.56 22.17
CA SER A 138 -3.83 -2.26 22.69
C SER A 138 -4.54 -1.86 24.00
N GLY A 139 -5.70 -2.44 24.31
CA GLY A 139 -6.55 -1.98 25.41
C GLY A 139 -7.19 -0.60 25.19
N ARG A 140 -6.99 -0.01 23.99
CA ARG A 140 -7.43 1.34 23.62
C ARG A 140 -8.12 1.34 22.26
N ALA A 141 -9.00 0.37 22.02
CA ALA A 141 -9.59 0.09 20.71
C ALA A 141 -10.22 1.31 20.04
N GLY A 142 -10.81 2.23 20.83
CA GLY A 142 -11.40 3.46 20.31
C GLY A 142 -10.39 4.45 19.69
N HIS A 143 -9.09 4.31 19.97
CA HIS A 143 -8.02 5.17 19.48
C HIS A 143 -7.17 4.54 18.38
N VAL A 144 -7.55 3.33 17.91
CA VAL A 144 -6.80 2.59 16.88
C VAL A 144 -7.48 2.74 15.53
N VAL A 145 -6.65 3.01 14.51
CA VAL A 145 -7.04 3.07 13.08
C VAL A 145 -5.99 2.37 12.21
N GLY A 146 -6.36 1.97 11.01
CA GLY A 146 -5.40 1.70 9.95
C GLY A 146 -5.14 2.99 9.16
N LEU A 147 -3.88 3.27 8.84
CA LEU A 147 -3.46 4.29 7.89
C LEU A 147 -2.60 3.60 6.83
N HIS A 148 -3.27 3.04 5.82
CA HIS A 148 -2.58 2.29 4.77
C HIS A 148 -2.07 3.24 3.70
N PHE A 149 -0.78 3.57 3.78
CA PHE A 149 -0.06 4.32 2.76
C PHE A 149 0.40 3.41 1.63
N PHE A 150 0.39 3.92 0.41
CA PHE A 150 0.88 3.19 -0.76
C PHE A 150 2.35 3.52 -1.04
N ASN A 151 3.10 2.54 -1.53
CA ASN A 151 4.52 2.67 -1.83
C ASN A 151 4.74 3.29 -3.22
N PRO A 152 5.55 4.36 -3.34
CA PRO A 152 6.27 5.11 -2.30
C PRO A 152 5.38 6.15 -1.60
N ALA A 153 5.39 6.16 -0.26
CA ALA A 153 4.51 7.03 0.53
C ALA A 153 4.62 8.54 0.18
N PRO A 154 5.81 9.11 -0.13
CA PRO A 154 5.91 10.52 -0.54
C PRO A 154 5.31 10.83 -1.91
N VAL A 155 5.07 9.83 -2.75
CA VAL A 155 4.63 10.00 -4.15
C VAL A 155 3.15 9.69 -4.30
N MET A 156 2.70 8.60 -3.69
CA MET A 156 1.31 8.14 -3.80
C MET A 156 0.37 9.07 -3.04
N ALA A 157 -0.64 9.55 -3.73
CA ALA A 157 -1.60 10.49 -3.14
C ALA A 157 -2.60 9.82 -2.20
N LEU A 158 -2.87 8.52 -2.37
CA LEU A 158 -3.90 7.79 -1.63
C LEU A 158 -3.42 7.33 -0.25
N VAL A 159 -4.32 7.45 0.73
CA VAL A 159 -4.26 6.75 2.02
C VAL A 159 -5.63 6.16 2.32
N GLU A 160 -5.70 4.86 2.61
CA GLU A 160 -6.90 4.23 3.13
C GLU A 160 -6.93 4.37 4.65
N LEU A 161 -7.93 5.08 5.17
CA LEU A 161 -8.24 5.17 6.60
C LEU A 161 -9.17 4.02 6.96
N VAL A 162 -8.62 3.03 7.63
CA VAL A 162 -9.35 1.83 8.04
C VAL A 162 -9.90 2.01 9.45
N VAL A 163 -11.20 1.91 9.60
CA VAL A 163 -11.90 2.03 10.87
C VAL A 163 -12.47 0.68 11.30
N THR A 164 -12.44 0.42 12.60
CA THR A 164 -13.08 -0.74 13.20
C THR A 164 -14.40 -0.33 13.86
N GLU A 165 -15.24 -1.28 14.23
CA GLU A 165 -16.47 -1.01 15.00
C GLU A 165 -16.20 -0.30 16.33
N ALA A 166 -15.00 -0.50 16.90
CA ALA A 166 -14.59 0.13 18.16
C ALA A 166 -14.00 1.52 17.99
N THR A 167 -13.55 1.91 16.78
CA THR A 167 -12.90 3.19 16.52
C THR A 167 -13.85 4.35 16.81
N LEU A 168 -13.45 5.28 17.68
CA LEU A 168 -14.26 6.47 17.97
C LEU A 168 -14.35 7.37 16.74
N PRO A 169 -15.54 7.85 16.35
CA PRO A 169 -15.71 8.73 15.19
C PRO A 169 -14.78 9.97 15.24
N ALA A 170 -14.63 10.58 16.41
CA ALA A 170 -13.74 11.74 16.58
C ALA A 170 -12.26 11.41 16.36
N VAL A 171 -11.83 10.17 16.60
CA VAL A 171 -10.47 9.71 16.32
C VAL A 171 -10.27 9.53 14.82
N ALA A 172 -11.24 8.92 14.14
CA ALA A 172 -11.24 8.78 12.69
C ALA A 172 -11.21 10.15 11.99
N ASP A 173 -12.08 11.09 12.41
CA ASP A 173 -12.15 12.44 11.84
C ASP A 173 -10.82 13.21 12.04
N ARG A 174 -10.19 13.08 13.21
CA ARG A 174 -8.88 13.69 13.47
C ARG A 174 -7.77 13.07 12.62
N ALA A 175 -7.77 11.75 12.47
CA ALA A 175 -6.80 11.04 11.63
C ALA A 175 -6.94 11.47 10.17
N GLU A 176 -8.17 11.50 9.65
CA GLU A 176 -8.44 11.95 8.28
C GLU A 176 -8.00 13.39 8.04
N ALA A 177 -8.39 14.33 8.91
CA ALA A 177 -8.04 15.74 8.77
C ALA A 177 -6.52 15.95 8.80
N LEU A 178 -5.80 15.18 9.65
CA LEU A 178 -4.35 15.25 9.73
C LEU A 178 -3.70 14.76 8.43
N ILE A 179 -4.09 13.59 7.96
CA ILE A 179 -3.51 12.97 6.76
C ILE A 179 -3.89 13.75 5.49
N ALA A 180 -5.09 14.29 5.42
CA ALA A 180 -5.48 15.20 4.34
C ALA A 180 -4.62 16.49 4.33
N GLY A 181 -4.21 16.98 5.52
CA GLY A 181 -3.26 18.09 5.65
C GLY A 181 -1.84 17.76 5.15
N TRP A 182 -1.53 16.50 4.85
CA TRP A 182 -0.28 16.04 4.22
C TRP A 182 -0.39 15.91 2.69
N ASP A 183 -1.29 16.65 2.06
CA ASP A 183 -1.58 16.58 0.62
C ASP A 183 -1.97 15.16 0.16
N LYS A 184 -2.59 14.37 1.05
CA LYS A 184 -3.09 13.04 0.74
C LYS A 184 -4.60 13.08 0.53
N THR A 185 -5.06 12.27 -0.41
CA THR A 185 -6.48 11.94 -0.56
C THR A 185 -6.78 10.75 0.35
N VAL A 186 -7.64 10.97 1.32
CA VAL A 186 -8.04 9.93 2.28
C VAL A 186 -9.37 9.33 1.83
N VAL A 187 -9.46 8.01 1.80
CA VAL A 187 -10.71 7.27 1.63
C VAL A 187 -10.96 6.45 2.88
N ARG A 188 -12.21 6.37 3.33
CA ARG A 188 -12.58 5.58 4.52
C ARG A 188 -13.05 4.19 4.14
N CYS A 189 -12.65 3.19 4.90
CA CYS A 189 -13.20 1.85 4.79
C CYS A 189 -13.27 1.15 6.16
N ALA A 190 -14.13 0.14 6.26
CA ALA A 190 -14.14 -0.77 7.39
C ALA A 190 -12.96 -1.74 7.33
N ASP A 191 -12.57 -2.29 8.50
CA ASP A 191 -11.54 -3.33 8.59
C ASP A 191 -11.99 -4.61 7.87
N SER A 192 -11.30 -4.96 6.81
CA SER A 192 -11.56 -6.15 5.98
C SER A 192 -10.29 -6.57 5.25
N PRO A 193 -10.09 -7.85 4.97
CA PRO A 193 -8.91 -8.34 4.28
C PRO A 193 -8.67 -7.64 2.94
N GLY A 194 -7.54 -6.92 2.84
CA GLY A 194 -7.12 -6.18 1.65
C GLY A 194 -7.80 -4.82 1.45
N PHE A 195 -8.60 -4.36 2.43
CA PHE A 195 -9.27 -3.07 2.43
C PHE A 195 -10.02 -2.79 1.11
N ILE A 196 -9.83 -1.64 0.47
CA ILE A 196 -10.46 -1.36 -0.83
C ILE A 196 -9.55 -1.82 -1.97
N VAL A 197 -8.36 -1.24 -2.10
CA VAL A 197 -7.54 -1.40 -3.31
C VAL A 197 -7.09 -2.84 -3.50
N ASN A 198 -6.48 -3.45 -2.47
CA ASN A 198 -5.97 -4.82 -2.57
C ASN A 198 -7.08 -5.86 -2.80
N ARG A 199 -8.30 -5.59 -2.35
CA ARG A 199 -9.45 -6.46 -2.57
C ARG A 199 -10.07 -6.25 -3.95
N VAL A 200 -10.48 -5.01 -4.26
CA VAL A 200 -11.26 -4.70 -5.47
C VAL A 200 -10.41 -4.83 -6.73
N HIS A 201 -9.12 -4.48 -6.66
CA HIS A 201 -8.20 -4.63 -7.80
C HIS A 201 -7.73 -6.08 -8.01
N ARG A 202 -7.94 -6.98 -7.06
CA ARG A 202 -7.43 -8.36 -7.16
C ARG A 202 -7.90 -9.12 -8.40
N PRO A 203 -9.16 -9.06 -8.82
CA PRO A 203 -9.61 -9.71 -10.06
C PRO A 203 -8.86 -9.27 -11.32
N PHE A 204 -8.27 -8.08 -11.35
CA PHE A 204 -7.47 -7.59 -12.48
C PHE A 204 -6.32 -8.55 -12.84
N THR A 205 -5.61 -9.06 -11.84
CA THR A 205 -4.52 -10.02 -12.04
C THR A 205 -5.02 -11.46 -12.10
N ILE A 206 -6.03 -11.83 -11.31
CA ILE A 206 -6.55 -13.20 -11.24
C ILE A 206 -7.21 -13.60 -12.56
N GLU A 207 -8.05 -12.75 -13.15
CA GLU A 207 -8.70 -13.09 -14.43
C GLU A 207 -7.70 -13.17 -15.60
N ALA A 208 -6.69 -12.29 -15.61
CA ALA A 208 -5.60 -12.39 -16.56
C ALA A 208 -4.86 -13.74 -16.47
N LEU A 209 -4.55 -14.18 -15.25
CA LEU A 209 -3.91 -15.47 -15.00
C LEU A 209 -4.81 -16.64 -15.41
N ARG A 210 -6.11 -16.57 -15.14
CA ARG A 210 -7.08 -17.60 -15.57
C ARG A 210 -7.18 -17.73 -17.09
N MET A 211 -7.17 -16.60 -17.81
CA MET A 211 -7.16 -16.60 -19.26
C MET A 211 -5.87 -17.21 -19.81
N LEU A 212 -4.74 -16.92 -19.19
CA LEU A 212 -3.45 -17.52 -19.55
C LEU A 212 -3.43 -19.04 -19.25
N GLU A 213 -3.94 -19.47 -18.09
CA GLU A 213 -4.08 -20.88 -17.71
C GLU A 213 -4.96 -21.68 -18.67
N ALA A 214 -6.05 -21.07 -19.12
CA ALA A 214 -6.98 -21.67 -20.07
C ALA A 214 -6.45 -21.66 -21.52
N GLY A 215 -5.32 -21.00 -21.79
CA GLY A 215 -4.81 -20.85 -23.15
C GLY A 215 -5.72 -20.03 -24.04
N GLU A 216 -6.47 -19.07 -23.50
CA GLU A 216 -7.42 -18.24 -24.23
C GLU A 216 -6.76 -17.03 -24.88
N ALA A 217 -5.73 -16.46 -24.25
CA ALA A 217 -4.95 -15.32 -24.75
C ALA A 217 -3.50 -15.34 -24.24
N SER A 218 -2.58 -14.76 -25.01
CA SER A 218 -1.17 -14.62 -24.61
C SER A 218 -0.96 -13.49 -23.59
N VAL A 219 0.19 -13.52 -22.92
CA VAL A 219 0.64 -12.47 -21.99
C VAL A 219 0.60 -11.09 -22.66
N GLU A 220 1.17 -10.98 -23.88
CA GLU A 220 1.22 -9.74 -24.62
C GLU A 220 -0.16 -9.21 -25.01
N ARG A 221 -1.07 -10.11 -25.45
CA ARG A 221 -2.43 -9.70 -25.83
C ARG A 221 -3.19 -9.15 -24.64
N ILE A 222 -3.12 -9.82 -23.49
CA ILE A 222 -3.83 -9.40 -22.29
C ILE A 222 -3.30 -8.04 -21.82
N ASP A 223 -1.98 -7.88 -21.75
CA ASP A 223 -1.39 -6.61 -21.33
C ASP A 223 -1.68 -5.48 -22.34
N ALA A 224 -1.63 -5.77 -23.65
CA ALA A 224 -1.96 -4.81 -24.69
C ALA A 224 -3.42 -4.36 -24.62
N ALA A 225 -4.37 -5.28 -24.40
CA ALA A 225 -5.79 -4.96 -24.27
C ALA A 225 -6.04 -4.00 -23.09
N MET A 226 -5.38 -4.21 -21.95
CA MET A 226 -5.56 -3.35 -20.78
C MET A 226 -4.89 -1.98 -20.96
N ARG A 227 -3.70 -1.91 -21.60
CA ARG A 227 -3.10 -0.62 -21.97
C ARG A 227 -3.95 0.17 -22.96
N ALA A 228 -4.54 -0.50 -23.95
CA ALA A 228 -5.45 0.13 -24.92
C ALA A 228 -6.71 0.69 -24.23
N ASP A 229 -7.13 0.12 -23.11
CA ASP A 229 -8.25 0.62 -22.28
C ASP A 229 -7.86 1.79 -21.36
N GLY A 230 -6.59 2.23 -21.37
CA GLY A 230 -6.10 3.40 -20.63
C GLY A 230 -5.37 3.09 -19.33
N PHE A 231 -5.14 1.81 -18.99
CA PHE A 231 -4.28 1.47 -17.86
C PHE A 231 -2.81 1.79 -18.14
N PRO A 232 -2.04 2.24 -17.14
CA PRO A 232 -0.63 2.55 -17.33
C PRO A 232 0.21 1.33 -17.72
N MET A 233 -0.24 0.13 -17.33
CA MET A 233 0.37 -1.16 -17.65
C MET A 233 -0.66 -2.29 -17.58
N GLY A 234 -0.35 -3.41 -18.23
CA GLY A 234 -1.17 -4.60 -18.14
C GLY A 234 -0.92 -5.41 -16.85
N PRO A 235 -1.75 -6.43 -16.58
CA PRO A 235 -1.67 -7.21 -15.33
C PRO A 235 -0.36 -7.96 -15.15
N PHE A 236 0.25 -8.48 -16.20
CA PHE A 236 1.52 -9.20 -16.10
C PHE A 236 2.70 -8.26 -15.92
N GLU A 237 2.71 -7.12 -16.62
CA GLU A 237 3.69 -6.05 -16.39
C GLU A 237 3.62 -5.53 -14.95
N LEU A 238 2.40 -5.37 -14.40
CA LEU A 238 2.20 -4.93 -13.01
C LEU A 238 2.73 -5.96 -12.01
N MET A 239 2.46 -7.26 -12.22
CA MET A 239 2.96 -8.32 -11.35
C MET A 239 4.49 -8.38 -11.36
N ASP A 240 5.11 -8.23 -12.52
CA ASP A 240 6.58 -8.20 -12.64
C ASP A 240 7.19 -6.95 -11.98
N LEU A 241 6.53 -5.80 -12.07
CA LEU A 241 6.99 -4.55 -11.45
C LEU A 241 6.93 -4.61 -9.92
N VAL A 242 5.80 -5.04 -9.37
CA VAL A 242 5.57 -5.11 -7.91
C VAL A 242 6.38 -6.25 -7.27
N GLY A 243 6.58 -7.31 -8.01
CA GLY A 243 7.12 -8.58 -7.59
C GLY A 243 6.03 -9.63 -7.44
N ILE A 244 6.20 -10.75 -8.15
CA ILE A 244 5.21 -11.83 -8.21
C ILE A 244 4.97 -12.45 -6.82
N ASP A 245 6.00 -12.55 -5.98
CA ASP A 245 5.91 -13.00 -4.59
C ASP A 245 5.07 -12.05 -3.73
N VAL A 246 5.26 -10.74 -3.87
CA VAL A 246 4.48 -9.72 -3.15
C VAL A 246 3.03 -9.77 -3.60
N ASN A 247 2.79 -9.88 -4.91
CA ASN A 247 1.44 -9.99 -5.47
C ASN A 247 0.73 -11.27 -5.00
N LEU A 248 1.43 -12.42 -5.00
CA LEU A 248 0.91 -13.70 -4.51
C LEU A 248 0.62 -13.67 -3.01
N ALA A 249 1.52 -13.10 -2.20
CA ALA A 249 1.30 -12.96 -0.75
C ALA A 249 0.06 -12.14 -0.45
N ALA A 250 -0.12 -11.00 -1.13
CA ALA A 250 -1.32 -10.18 -0.99
C ALA A 250 -2.58 -10.91 -1.48
N ALA A 251 -2.50 -11.67 -2.59
CA ALA A 251 -3.62 -12.47 -3.08
C ALA A 251 -4.04 -13.53 -2.06
N ARG A 252 -3.09 -14.25 -1.47
CA ARG A 252 -3.34 -15.27 -0.43
C ARG A 252 -3.96 -14.66 0.82
N ALA A 253 -3.43 -13.53 1.30
CA ALA A 253 -3.94 -12.85 2.48
C ALA A 253 -5.41 -12.44 2.31
N VAL A 254 -5.77 -11.85 1.16
CA VAL A 254 -7.16 -11.50 0.84
C VAL A 254 -8.03 -12.76 0.72
N TRP A 255 -7.56 -13.77 -0.01
CA TRP A 255 -8.31 -14.99 -0.23
C TRP A 255 -8.59 -15.76 1.07
N ASP A 256 -7.55 -15.98 1.89
CA ASP A 256 -7.67 -16.65 3.19
C ASP A 256 -8.57 -15.86 4.15
N GLY A 257 -8.35 -14.55 4.25
CA GLY A 257 -9.12 -13.69 5.14
C GLY A 257 -10.61 -13.59 4.79
N LEU A 258 -10.97 -13.78 3.50
CA LEU A 258 -12.36 -13.81 3.04
C LEU A 258 -13.00 -15.22 3.03
N GLY A 259 -12.34 -16.22 3.61
CA GLY A 259 -12.87 -17.60 3.68
C GLY A 259 -12.72 -18.37 2.37
N ARG A 260 -11.73 -18.03 1.57
CA ARG A 260 -11.31 -18.74 0.34
C ARG A 260 -12.35 -18.81 -0.78
N PRO A 261 -12.96 -17.69 -1.15
CA PRO A 261 -13.94 -17.69 -2.24
C PRO A 261 -13.25 -17.98 -3.60
N ASP A 262 -13.85 -18.87 -4.42
CA ASP A 262 -13.25 -19.28 -5.70
C ASP A 262 -12.90 -18.12 -6.62
N ARG A 263 -13.70 -17.05 -6.62
CA ARG A 263 -13.47 -15.86 -7.47
C ARG A 263 -12.14 -15.15 -7.19
N LEU A 264 -11.56 -15.31 -5.99
CA LEU A 264 -10.30 -14.69 -5.58
C LEU A 264 -9.17 -15.71 -5.35
N ARG A 265 -9.34 -16.96 -5.80
CA ARG A 265 -8.32 -18.00 -5.63
C ARG A 265 -7.04 -17.65 -6.38
N PRO A 266 -5.88 -17.66 -5.71
CA PRO A 266 -4.58 -17.46 -6.34
C PRO A 266 -4.28 -18.48 -7.45
N SER A 267 -3.47 -18.09 -8.42
CA SER A 267 -3.11 -18.91 -9.57
C SER A 267 -1.91 -19.81 -9.27
N PRO A 268 -1.93 -21.08 -9.69
CA PRO A 268 -0.77 -21.96 -9.62
C PRO A 268 0.42 -21.48 -10.48
N ILE A 269 0.19 -20.65 -11.50
CA ILE A 269 1.28 -20.02 -12.28
C ILE A 269 2.13 -19.15 -11.38
N GLN A 270 1.51 -18.29 -10.57
CA GLN A 270 2.25 -17.44 -9.63
C GLN A 270 3.02 -18.27 -8.59
N GLU A 271 2.40 -19.33 -8.06
CA GLU A 271 3.03 -20.22 -7.09
C GLU A 271 4.27 -20.88 -7.66
N ARG A 272 4.22 -21.36 -8.91
CA ARG A 272 5.37 -21.93 -9.62
C ARG A 272 6.46 -20.89 -9.83
N LEU A 273 6.12 -19.69 -10.34
CA LEU A 273 7.11 -18.64 -10.58
C LEU A 273 7.84 -18.23 -9.30
N VAL A 274 7.13 -18.13 -8.18
CA VAL A 274 7.73 -17.82 -6.87
C VAL A 274 8.64 -18.96 -6.42
N ALA A 275 8.23 -20.22 -6.55
CA ALA A 275 9.05 -21.38 -6.19
C ALA A 275 10.34 -21.45 -7.01
N ASP A 276 10.29 -21.03 -8.28
CA ASP A 276 11.43 -21.00 -9.20
C ASP A 276 12.33 -19.75 -9.03
N GLY A 277 11.99 -18.85 -8.10
CA GLY A 277 12.73 -17.60 -7.87
C GLY A 277 12.56 -16.56 -8.98
N ARG A 278 11.57 -16.72 -9.86
CA ARG A 278 11.24 -15.83 -10.97
C ARG A 278 10.23 -14.79 -10.49
N LEU A 279 10.76 -13.74 -9.86
CA LEU A 279 9.97 -12.79 -9.09
C LEU A 279 9.65 -11.49 -9.86
N GLY A 280 9.85 -11.49 -11.18
CA GLY A 280 9.69 -10.32 -12.02
C GLY A 280 10.96 -9.47 -12.12
N ARG A 281 10.80 -8.17 -12.24
CA ARG A 281 11.88 -7.19 -12.45
C ARG A 281 13.04 -7.32 -11.46
N LYS A 282 12.76 -7.55 -10.19
CA LYS A 282 13.78 -7.64 -9.12
C LYS A 282 14.70 -8.86 -9.24
N SER A 283 14.27 -9.93 -9.92
CA SER A 283 15.06 -11.13 -10.19
C SER A 283 15.52 -11.22 -11.66
N GLY A 284 15.19 -10.21 -12.49
CA GLY A 284 15.50 -10.19 -13.92
C GLY A 284 14.54 -10.98 -14.80
N THR A 285 13.63 -11.76 -14.21
CA THR A 285 12.66 -12.57 -14.97
C THR A 285 11.40 -12.84 -14.16
N GLY A 286 10.26 -12.84 -14.86
CA GLY A 286 8.94 -13.20 -14.38
C GLY A 286 8.10 -13.68 -15.56
N PHE A 287 6.99 -12.99 -15.86
CA PHE A 287 6.26 -13.13 -17.12
C PHE A 287 7.07 -12.58 -18.30
N TYR A 288 7.88 -11.56 -18.02
CA TYR A 288 8.82 -10.97 -18.96
C TYR A 288 10.27 -11.22 -18.51
N VAL A 289 11.19 -11.12 -19.47
CA VAL A 289 12.63 -11.00 -19.22
C VAL A 289 12.97 -9.52 -19.11
N HIS A 290 13.75 -9.13 -18.12
CA HIS A 290 14.11 -7.73 -17.86
C HIS A 290 15.59 -7.48 -18.10
N GLY A 291 15.91 -6.40 -18.80
CA GLY A 291 17.28 -5.93 -18.98
C GLY A 291 17.87 -5.34 -17.68
N SER A 292 19.15 -5.01 -17.72
CA SER A 292 19.87 -4.39 -16.60
C SER A 292 19.28 -3.03 -16.18
N ASP A 293 18.58 -2.36 -17.08
CA ASP A 293 17.82 -1.11 -16.81
C ASP A 293 16.42 -1.38 -16.22
N GLY A 294 16.06 -2.64 -16.04
CA GLY A 294 14.78 -3.10 -15.52
C GLY A 294 13.62 -3.00 -16.51
N ARG A 295 13.86 -2.72 -17.78
CA ARG A 295 12.83 -2.72 -18.83
C ARG A 295 12.60 -4.13 -19.37
N PRO A 296 11.37 -4.49 -19.73
CA PRO A 296 11.11 -5.77 -20.38
C PRO A 296 11.78 -5.81 -21.76
N THR A 297 12.43 -6.93 -22.06
CA THR A 297 13.10 -7.20 -23.35
C THR A 297 12.35 -8.21 -24.19
N GLY A 298 11.37 -8.91 -23.63
CA GLY A 298 10.52 -9.88 -24.30
C GLY A 298 9.79 -10.74 -23.26
N VAL A 299 8.82 -11.53 -23.72
CA VAL A 299 8.12 -12.51 -22.88
C VAL A 299 9.05 -13.65 -22.50
N SER A 300 8.97 -14.13 -21.28
CA SER A 300 9.71 -15.30 -20.83
C SER A 300 9.37 -16.53 -21.65
N ALA A 301 10.35 -17.40 -21.90
CA ALA A 301 10.23 -18.56 -22.79
C ALA A 301 9.02 -19.47 -22.47
N ASP A 302 8.68 -19.63 -21.20
CA ASP A 302 7.52 -20.45 -20.76
C ASP A 302 6.18 -19.88 -21.20
N PHE A 303 6.12 -18.59 -21.50
CA PHE A 303 4.90 -17.87 -21.89
C PHE A 303 4.97 -17.33 -23.33
N ALA A 304 6.10 -17.52 -24.02
CA ALA A 304 6.31 -17.14 -25.42
C ALA A 304 5.59 -18.10 -26.39
N THR A 305 4.32 -18.38 -26.11
CA THR A 305 3.49 -19.21 -26.99
C THR A 305 2.77 -18.31 -28.00
N PRO A 306 2.55 -18.78 -29.25
CA PRO A 306 1.72 -18.05 -30.18
C PRO A 306 0.35 -17.74 -29.55
N ASP A 307 -0.12 -16.51 -29.74
CA ASP A 307 -1.44 -16.15 -29.29
C ASP A 307 -2.50 -17.06 -29.97
N PRO A 308 -3.34 -17.75 -29.20
CA PRO A 308 -4.33 -18.67 -29.77
C PRO A 308 -5.40 -17.95 -30.57
N GLY A 309 -5.57 -16.62 -30.38
CA GLY A 309 -6.54 -15.80 -31.10
C GLY A 309 -8.00 -16.16 -30.81
N THR A 310 -8.26 -16.93 -29.74
CA THR A 310 -9.60 -17.40 -29.39
C THR A 310 -10.48 -16.32 -28.78
N VAL A 311 -9.85 -15.28 -28.19
CA VAL A 311 -10.53 -14.14 -27.55
C VAL A 311 -9.98 -12.84 -28.13
N ASP A 312 -10.84 -11.93 -28.51
CA ASP A 312 -10.43 -10.60 -28.94
C ASP A 312 -10.13 -9.67 -27.76
N GLU A 313 -9.53 -8.50 -28.02
CA GLU A 313 -9.15 -7.54 -26.98
C GLU A 313 -10.35 -7.01 -26.19
N ALA A 314 -11.52 -6.89 -26.82
CA ALA A 314 -12.73 -6.44 -26.17
C ALA A 314 -13.22 -7.48 -25.15
N ALA A 315 -13.20 -8.76 -25.51
CA ALA A 315 -13.57 -9.85 -24.60
C ALA A 315 -12.56 -9.98 -23.42
N VAL A 316 -11.24 -9.80 -23.66
CA VAL A 316 -10.23 -9.74 -22.61
C VAL A 316 -10.56 -8.63 -21.62
N ARG A 317 -10.74 -7.42 -22.12
CA ARG A 317 -11.08 -6.24 -21.32
C ARG A 317 -12.36 -6.45 -20.52
N ASP A 318 -13.44 -6.86 -21.19
CA ASP A 318 -14.76 -6.99 -20.57
C ASP A 318 -14.77 -8.05 -19.47
N ARG A 319 -14.02 -9.15 -19.64
CA ARG A 319 -13.87 -10.18 -18.61
C ARG A 319 -13.13 -9.65 -17.38
N ILE A 320 -11.97 -9.03 -17.56
CA ILE A 320 -11.16 -8.50 -16.46
C ILE A 320 -11.92 -7.39 -15.71
N LEU A 321 -12.45 -6.40 -16.45
CA LEU A 321 -13.16 -5.27 -15.83
C LEU A 321 -14.52 -5.69 -15.25
N GLY A 322 -15.18 -6.67 -15.87
CA GLY A 322 -16.40 -7.26 -15.33
C GLY A 322 -16.18 -7.88 -13.95
N ALA A 323 -15.08 -8.61 -13.76
CA ALA A 323 -14.74 -9.20 -12.48
C ALA A 323 -14.33 -8.14 -11.42
N VAL A 324 -13.58 -7.10 -11.82
CA VAL A 324 -13.28 -5.96 -10.95
C VAL A 324 -14.56 -5.25 -10.53
N ARG A 325 -15.46 -4.99 -11.48
CA ARG A 325 -16.77 -4.36 -11.22
C ARG A 325 -17.63 -5.19 -10.27
N ALA A 326 -17.63 -6.50 -10.42
CA ALA A 326 -18.37 -7.40 -9.53
C ALA A 326 -17.83 -7.35 -8.10
N GLU A 327 -16.50 -7.35 -7.91
CA GLU A 327 -15.92 -7.22 -6.57
C GLU A 327 -16.15 -5.82 -5.97
N ALA A 328 -16.08 -4.76 -6.77
CA ALA A 328 -16.40 -3.39 -6.33
C ALA A 328 -17.83 -3.29 -5.77
N ARG A 329 -18.81 -3.90 -6.48
CA ARG A 329 -20.20 -3.94 -6.01
C ARG A 329 -20.35 -4.72 -4.71
N LEU A 330 -19.70 -5.87 -4.58
CA LEU A 330 -19.71 -6.64 -3.33
C LEU A 330 -19.14 -5.84 -2.15
N VAL A 331 -18.10 -5.06 -2.40
CA VAL A 331 -17.49 -4.19 -1.37
C VAL A 331 -18.46 -3.07 -0.98
N ALA A 332 -19.08 -2.40 -1.94
CA ALA A 332 -20.06 -1.34 -1.66
C ALA A 332 -21.30 -1.89 -0.95
N GLU A 333 -21.88 -2.98 -1.44
CA GLU A 333 -23.06 -3.64 -0.86
C GLU A 333 -22.83 -4.15 0.56
N SER A 334 -21.59 -4.53 0.89
CA SER A 334 -21.23 -4.94 2.25
C SER A 334 -21.10 -3.76 3.23
N GLY A 335 -21.17 -2.52 2.75
CA GLY A 335 -20.95 -1.32 3.56
C GLY A 335 -19.49 -1.10 3.97
N LEU A 336 -18.54 -1.79 3.32
CA LEU A 336 -17.11 -1.64 3.63
C LEU A 336 -16.61 -0.25 3.25
N ALA A 337 -17.03 0.28 2.11
CA ALA A 337 -16.72 1.62 1.63
C ALA A 337 -17.82 2.12 0.71
N THR A 338 -17.90 3.45 0.50
CA THR A 338 -18.81 4.04 -0.47
C THR A 338 -18.33 3.82 -1.91
N GLU A 339 -19.22 3.88 -2.90
CA GLU A 339 -18.85 3.79 -4.31
C GLU A 339 -17.84 4.88 -4.71
N ASP A 340 -17.99 6.09 -4.18
CA ASP A 340 -17.07 7.21 -4.42
C ASP A 340 -15.68 6.91 -3.85
N ASP A 341 -15.58 6.41 -2.61
CA ASP A 341 -14.30 6.02 -2.00
C ASP A 341 -13.63 4.89 -2.80
N ILE A 342 -14.40 3.90 -3.25
CA ILE A 342 -13.89 2.80 -4.08
C ILE A 342 -13.34 3.34 -5.41
N ALA A 343 -14.07 4.22 -6.08
CA ALA A 343 -13.64 4.81 -7.35
C ALA A 343 -12.35 5.64 -7.18
N ILE A 344 -12.28 6.46 -6.13
CA ILE A 344 -11.08 7.25 -5.79
C ILE A 344 -9.91 6.33 -5.48
N ALA A 345 -10.13 5.30 -4.65
CA ALA A 345 -9.11 4.34 -4.24
C ALA A 345 -8.51 3.60 -5.44
N LEU A 346 -9.33 3.10 -6.35
CA LEU A 346 -8.85 2.41 -7.55
C LEU A 346 -8.10 3.34 -8.50
N ARG A 347 -8.60 4.56 -8.69
CA ARG A 347 -7.93 5.54 -9.54
C ARG A 347 -6.55 5.92 -9.02
N LEU A 348 -6.44 6.26 -7.73
CA LEU A 348 -5.21 6.75 -7.14
C LEU A 348 -4.27 5.65 -6.66
N GLY A 349 -4.80 4.49 -6.25
CA GLY A 349 -4.02 3.38 -5.71
C GLY A 349 -3.65 2.31 -6.74
N ALA A 350 -4.46 2.13 -7.79
CA ALA A 350 -4.27 1.08 -8.79
C ALA A 350 -4.29 1.58 -10.25
N GLY A 351 -4.35 2.92 -10.46
CA GLY A 351 -4.25 3.51 -11.80
C GLY A 351 -5.44 3.23 -12.73
N HIS A 352 -6.63 2.95 -12.17
CA HIS A 352 -7.82 2.76 -12.98
C HIS A 352 -8.17 4.05 -13.73
N PRO A 353 -8.39 3.99 -15.07
CA PRO A 353 -8.68 5.18 -15.87
C PRO A 353 -10.08 5.73 -15.64
N ARG A 354 -11.01 4.92 -15.13
CA ARG A 354 -12.41 5.26 -14.85
C ARG A 354 -12.94 4.52 -13.63
N SER A 355 -14.12 4.93 -13.16
CA SER A 355 -14.81 4.27 -12.05
C SER A 355 -15.22 2.83 -12.43
N PRO A 356 -15.15 1.86 -11.49
CA PRO A 356 -15.68 0.52 -11.73
C PRO A 356 -17.23 0.50 -11.82
N PHE A 357 -17.90 1.59 -11.49
CA PHE A 357 -19.36 1.72 -11.49
C PHE A 357 -19.91 2.40 -12.77
N ASP A 358 -19.01 2.90 -13.66
CA ASP A 358 -19.37 3.47 -14.97
C ASP A 358 -19.81 2.42 -15.98
#